data_8791b52057751ff39fc27e5f60d88da8
#
_entry.id   8791b52057751ff39fc27e5f60d88da8
#
_cell.length_a   1.000
_cell.length_b   1.000
_cell.length_c   1.000
_cell.angle_alpha   90.00
_cell.angle_beta   90.00
_cell.angle_gamma   90.00
#
_symmetry.space_group_name_H-M   'P 1'
#
loop_
_entity.id
_entity.type
_entity.pdbx_description
1 polymer ?
#
loop_
_entity_poly.entity_id
_entity_poly.type
_entity_poly.pdbx_seq_one_letter_code
_entity_poly.pdbx_strand_id
1 'polypeptide(L)'
;MIERILDIVYPDNIYCICCGSIIDKSRAYSLCDTCLERMHWITGRSCRICGKALQDTYAGDICYDCMEEEHSFDRAFSCAEYGLYERAVIMDFKYGDKAYIGRKLAEAMYDRICCEDISYDIIVPVPIHKSRKNSRGYNQAEIIAKHMSKLSGKPCIELLFRTRATEAMKNLSIAQRRDNIRGAFQIPEYMNKPVQGKNILLIDDIYTTGATFDECSKIIKSAGAKAVYCMAFASGANRKHEIN
;
A
#
# COMPACT_ATOMS: atom_id res chain seq x y z
N MET A 1 11.91 14.92 19.15
CA MET A 1 11.45 15.22 20.52
C MET A 1 9.95 14.95 20.69
N ILE A 2 9.09 15.39 19.77
CA ILE A 2 7.64 15.14 19.80
C ILE A 2 7.30 13.63 19.68
N GLU A 3 7.98 12.85 18.82
CA GLU A 3 7.78 11.39 18.71
C GLU A 3 8.02 10.67 20.04
N ARG A 4 9.06 11.03 20.80
CA ARG A 4 9.34 10.44 22.13
C ARG A 4 8.26 10.75 23.17
N ILE A 5 7.62 11.91 23.08
CA ILE A 5 6.51 12.28 23.99
C ILE A 5 5.24 11.51 23.58
N LEU A 6 4.99 11.34 22.31
CA LEU A 6 3.88 10.52 21.80
C LEU A 6 4.05 9.03 22.18
N ASP A 7 5.28 8.49 22.15
CA ASP A 7 5.56 7.12 22.59
C ASP A 7 5.36 6.92 24.10
N ILE A 8 5.44 7.97 24.91
CA ILE A 8 5.15 7.93 26.36
C ILE A 8 3.65 8.03 26.62
N VAL A 9 2.93 8.87 25.87
CA VAL A 9 1.48 9.09 26.05
C VAL A 9 0.67 7.99 25.37
N TYR A 10 1.17 7.43 24.26
CA TYR A 10 0.59 6.31 23.50
C TYR A 10 1.67 5.23 23.31
N PRO A 11 2.03 4.49 24.37
CA PRO A 11 3.04 3.46 24.24
C PRO A 11 2.57 2.39 23.25
N ASP A 12 3.51 1.97 22.40
CA ASP A 12 3.28 0.93 21.39
C ASP A 12 2.81 -0.38 22.03
N ASN A 13 1.98 -1.12 21.30
CA ASN A 13 1.56 -2.47 21.68
C ASN A 13 0.79 -2.57 23.01
N ILE A 14 -0.07 -1.61 23.34
CA ILE A 14 -1.02 -1.75 24.47
C ILE A 14 -2.40 -2.20 23.97
N TYR A 15 -2.78 -1.73 22.80
CA TYR A 15 -4.09 -2.03 22.22
C TYR A 15 -3.97 -2.65 20.84
N CYS A 16 -4.80 -3.64 20.58
CA CYS A 16 -4.95 -4.24 19.26
C CYS A 16 -5.45 -3.17 18.26
N ILE A 17 -4.70 -2.95 17.18
CA ILE A 17 -5.04 -1.95 16.15
C ILE A 17 -6.33 -2.28 15.38
N CYS A 18 -6.85 -3.51 15.51
CA CYS A 18 -8.06 -3.97 14.84
C CYS A 18 -9.29 -3.90 15.73
N CYS A 19 -9.26 -4.51 16.93
CA CYS A 19 -10.44 -4.62 17.80
C CYS A 19 -10.37 -3.76 19.09
N GLY A 20 -9.23 -3.11 19.36
CA GLY A 20 -9.04 -2.28 20.54
C GLY A 20 -8.84 -3.05 21.86
N SER A 21 -8.79 -4.38 21.86
CA SER A 21 -8.49 -5.17 23.06
C SER A 21 -7.10 -4.88 23.58
N ILE A 22 -6.92 -4.96 24.90
CA ILE A 22 -5.59 -4.86 25.53
C ILE A 22 -4.73 -6.04 25.09
N ILE A 23 -3.49 -5.77 24.74
CA ILE A 23 -2.48 -6.75 24.34
C ILE A 23 -1.18 -6.54 25.10
N ASP A 24 -0.34 -7.56 25.13
CA ASP A 24 1.03 -7.41 25.61
C ASP A 24 1.97 -6.90 24.52
N LYS A 25 3.14 -6.39 24.92
CA LYS A 25 4.11 -5.76 24.01
C LYS A 25 4.74 -6.72 23.00
N SER A 26 4.62 -8.02 23.18
CA SER A 26 5.22 -9.04 22.29
C SER A 26 4.39 -9.30 21.03
N ARG A 27 3.18 -8.76 20.96
CA ARG A 27 2.24 -9.04 19.85
C ARG A 27 2.69 -8.41 18.54
N ALA A 28 2.84 -9.25 17.51
CA ALA A 28 3.21 -8.80 16.18
C ALA A 28 2.21 -7.77 15.64
N TYR A 29 2.71 -6.72 15.03
CA TYR A 29 1.94 -5.66 14.38
C TYR A 29 0.87 -5.00 15.28
N SER A 30 1.00 -5.10 16.61
CA SER A 30 -0.03 -4.69 17.57
C SER A 30 -1.39 -5.34 17.31
N LEU A 31 -1.43 -6.62 16.96
CA LEU A 31 -2.64 -7.41 16.78
C LEU A 31 -2.77 -8.43 17.91
N CYS A 32 -3.98 -8.61 18.50
CA CYS A 32 -4.24 -9.75 19.34
C CYS A 32 -4.29 -11.05 18.53
N ASP A 33 -4.11 -12.20 19.19
CA ASP A 33 -4.05 -13.50 18.51
C ASP A 33 -5.28 -13.72 17.61
N THR A 34 -6.48 -13.45 18.14
CA THR A 34 -7.73 -13.60 17.39
C THR A 34 -7.76 -12.74 16.12
N CYS A 35 -7.32 -11.48 16.19
CA CYS A 35 -7.29 -10.62 14.99
C CYS A 35 -6.19 -11.01 14.02
N LEU A 36 -5.02 -11.43 14.53
CA LEU A 36 -3.91 -11.91 13.71
C LEU A 36 -4.32 -13.16 12.91
N GLU A 37 -4.99 -14.12 13.53
CA GLU A 37 -5.48 -15.34 12.90
C GLU A 37 -6.62 -15.11 11.90
N ARG A 38 -7.47 -14.12 12.16
CA ARG A 38 -8.64 -13.81 11.31
C ARG A 38 -8.33 -12.87 10.15
N MET A 39 -7.17 -12.24 10.12
CA MET A 39 -6.72 -11.52 8.94
C MET A 39 -6.39 -12.48 7.80
N HIS A 40 -6.75 -12.08 6.58
CA HIS A 40 -6.55 -12.87 5.38
C HIS A 40 -5.15 -12.64 4.80
N TRP A 41 -4.11 -13.04 5.56
CA TRP A 41 -2.71 -12.91 5.14
C TRP A 41 -2.42 -13.67 3.86
N ILE A 42 -1.72 -13.04 2.92
CA ILE A 42 -1.27 -13.67 1.69
C ILE A 42 0.07 -14.38 1.98
N THR A 43 -0.01 -15.57 2.56
CA THR A 43 1.15 -16.43 2.90
C THR A 43 1.37 -17.54 1.87
N GLY A 44 0.37 -17.83 1.03
CA GLY A 44 0.38 -18.82 -0.02
C GLY A 44 0.70 -18.24 -1.40
N ARG A 45 0.17 -18.91 -2.43
CA ARG A 45 0.34 -18.50 -3.83
C ARG A 45 -0.26 -17.12 -4.09
N SER A 46 0.46 -16.31 -4.83
CA SER A 46 0.00 -14.97 -5.23
C SER A 46 0.28 -14.71 -6.71
N CYS A 47 -0.48 -13.82 -7.31
CA CYS A 47 -0.30 -13.41 -8.70
C CYS A 47 1.10 -12.81 -8.90
N ARG A 48 1.85 -13.35 -9.86
CA ARG A 48 3.21 -12.91 -10.19
C ARG A 48 3.31 -11.44 -10.60
N ILE A 49 2.21 -10.84 -11.10
CA ILE A 49 2.17 -9.45 -11.54
C ILE A 49 1.68 -8.53 -10.43
N CYS A 50 0.48 -8.77 -9.89
CA CYS A 50 -0.18 -7.82 -8.97
C CYS A 50 -0.18 -8.21 -7.48
N GLY A 51 0.34 -9.41 -7.14
CA GLY A 51 0.44 -9.87 -5.75
C GLY A 51 -0.89 -10.22 -5.07
N LYS A 52 -2.03 -10.27 -5.77
CA LYS A 52 -3.29 -10.78 -5.22
C LYS A 52 -3.18 -12.26 -4.90
N ALA A 53 -3.86 -12.69 -3.83
CA ALA A 53 -3.93 -14.12 -3.49
C ALA A 53 -4.52 -14.94 -4.65
N LEU A 54 -3.94 -16.11 -4.87
CA LEU A 54 -4.45 -17.12 -5.80
C LEU A 54 -4.90 -18.34 -4.98
N GLN A 55 -6.07 -18.89 -5.33
CA GLN A 55 -6.54 -20.10 -4.69
C GLN A 55 -5.61 -21.28 -5.03
N ASP A 56 -5.45 -22.23 -4.12
CA ASP A 56 -4.58 -23.40 -4.32
C ASP A 56 -5.03 -24.27 -5.51
N THR A 57 -6.34 -24.27 -5.80
CA THR A 57 -6.92 -24.96 -6.95
C THR A 57 -6.70 -24.26 -8.28
N TYR A 58 -6.24 -23.02 -8.28
CA TYR A 58 -5.98 -22.26 -9.50
C TYR A 58 -4.63 -22.65 -10.11
N ALA A 59 -4.63 -23.16 -11.35
CA ALA A 59 -3.41 -23.71 -11.97
C ALA A 59 -2.43 -22.63 -12.49
N GLY A 60 -2.87 -21.39 -12.68
CA GLY A 60 -2.04 -20.31 -13.23
C GLY A 60 -1.22 -19.55 -12.18
N ASP A 61 -0.22 -18.78 -12.63
CA ASP A 61 0.61 -17.89 -11.79
C ASP A 61 0.18 -16.42 -11.93
N ILE A 62 -0.76 -16.12 -12.81
CA ILE A 62 -1.27 -14.78 -13.11
C ILE A 62 -2.78 -14.78 -12.90
N CYS A 63 -3.31 -13.83 -12.12
CA CYS A 63 -4.74 -13.73 -11.86
C CYS A 63 -5.51 -13.29 -13.12
N TYR A 64 -6.81 -13.52 -13.16
CA TYR A 64 -7.66 -13.18 -14.30
C TYR A 64 -7.56 -11.69 -14.68
N ASP A 65 -7.53 -10.78 -13.70
CA ASP A 65 -7.43 -9.35 -13.98
C ASP A 65 -6.13 -9.02 -14.76
N CYS A 66 -4.99 -9.62 -14.36
CA CYS A 66 -3.70 -9.39 -15.03
C CYS A 66 -3.53 -10.16 -16.35
N MET A 67 -4.36 -11.15 -16.63
CA MET A 67 -4.41 -11.79 -17.96
C MET A 67 -5.12 -10.90 -18.98
N GLU A 68 -6.08 -10.11 -18.52
CA GLU A 68 -6.88 -9.21 -19.38
C GLU A 68 -6.24 -7.81 -19.50
N GLU A 69 -5.34 -7.43 -18.59
CA GLU A 69 -4.84 -6.08 -18.46
C GLU A 69 -3.34 -6.01 -18.24
N GLU A 70 -2.68 -5.20 -19.06
CA GLU A 70 -1.27 -4.86 -18.88
C GLU A 70 -1.11 -3.78 -17.81
N HIS A 71 -0.04 -3.91 -17.01
CA HIS A 71 0.33 -2.97 -15.97
C HIS A 71 1.61 -2.20 -16.31
N SER A 72 1.67 -0.96 -15.86
CA SER A 72 2.86 -0.11 -16.05
C SER A 72 3.94 -0.36 -14.99
N PHE A 73 3.61 -0.95 -13.85
CA PHE A 73 4.58 -1.40 -12.85
C PHE A 73 5.17 -2.77 -13.22
N ASP A 74 6.34 -3.09 -12.68
CA ASP A 74 7.00 -4.37 -12.95
C ASP A 74 6.43 -5.50 -12.10
N ARG A 75 6.14 -5.24 -10.82
CA ARG A 75 5.49 -6.18 -9.93
C ARG A 75 4.83 -5.45 -8.75
N ALA A 76 3.71 -5.97 -8.27
CA ALA A 76 3.08 -5.47 -7.05
C ALA A 76 2.94 -6.58 -6.01
N PHE A 77 2.85 -6.16 -4.74
CA PHE A 77 2.78 -7.03 -3.57
C PHE A 77 1.71 -6.52 -2.60
N SER A 78 1.13 -7.45 -1.86
CA SER A 78 0.21 -7.13 -0.76
C SER A 78 0.44 -8.07 0.41
N CYS A 79 0.15 -7.60 1.63
CA CYS A 79 0.26 -8.41 2.84
C CYS A 79 -0.97 -9.29 3.04
N ALA A 80 -2.16 -8.75 2.75
CA ALA A 80 -3.43 -9.41 3.02
C ALA A 80 -4.45 -9.19 1.89
N GLU A 81 -5.45 -10.07 1.84
CA GLU A 81 -6.64 -9.86 1.03
C GLU A 81 -7.62 -8.95 1.80
N TYR A 82 -8.27 -8.02 1.11
CA TYR A 82 -9.13 -7.01 1.72
C TYR A 82 -10.46 -7.62 2.18
N GLY A 83 -10.54 -7.95 3.46
CA GLY A 83 -11.70 -8.48 4.15
C GLY A 83 -12.21 -7.56 5.26
N LEU A 84 -12.96 -8.13 6.18
CA LEU A 84 -13.62 -7.39 7.27
C LEU A 84 -12.59 -6.79 8.25
N TYR A 85 -11.57 -7.55 8.64
CA TYR A 85 -10.56 -7.14 9.61
C TYR A 85 -9.59 -6.12 9.02
N GLU A 86 -9.11 -6.34 7.81
CA GLU A 86 -8.24 -5.41 7.07
C GLU A 86 -8.96 -4.07 6.84
N ARG A 87 -10.25 -4.14 6.50
CA ARG A 87 -11.10 -2.95 6.36
C ARG A 87 -11.19 -2.16 7.65
N ALA A 88 -11.41 -2.82 8.81
CA ALA A 88 -11.50 -2.14 10.09
C ALA A 88 -10.22 -1.34 10.40
N VAL A 89 -9.04 -1.98 10.27
CA VAL A 89 -7.74 -1.34 10.48
C VAL A 89 -7.53 -0.16 9.52
N ILE A 90 -7.81 -0.36 8.23
CA ILE A 90 -7.59 0.68 7.21
C ILE A 90 -8.57 1.84 7.39
N MET A 91 -9.82 1.59 7.79
CA MET A 91 -10.79 2.66 8.02
C MET A 91 -10.42 3.48 9.25
N ASP A 92 -9.99 2.85 10.33
CA ASP A 92 -9.46 3.51 11.52
C ASP A 92 -8.22 4.36 11.20
N PHE A 93 -7.32 3.82 10.37
CA PHE A 93 -6.16 4.57 9.88
C PHE A 93 -6.54 5.76 8.98
N LYS A 94 -7.63 5.67 8.22
CA LYS A 94 -8.07 6.76 7.32
C LYS A 94 -8.89 7.85 7.99
N TYR A 95 -9.66 7.51 9.03
CA TYR A 95 -10.71 8.36 9.57
C TYR A 95 -10.77 8.41 11.10
N GLY A 96 -9.95 7.61 11.78
CA GLY A 96 -9.96 7.50 13.24
C GLY A 96 -8.86 8.32 13.94
N ASP A 97 -8.18 9.22 13.24
CA ASP A 97 -7.01 9.98 13.75
C ASP A 97 -5.90 9.10 14.35
N LYS A 98 -5.85 7.81 13.93
CA LYS A 98 -4.92 6.81 14.44
C LYS A 98 -3.69 6.66 13.54
N ALA A 99 -2.93 7.74 13.36
CA ALA A 99 -1.71 7.75 12.52
C ALA A 99 -0.68 6.68 12.95
N TYR A 100 -0.66 6.28 14.23
CA TYR A 100 0.23 5.25 14.76
C TYR A 100 0.02 3.86 14.11
N ILE A 101 -1.19 3.57 13.59
CA ILE A 101 -1.48 2.34 12.84
C ILE A 101 -0.52 2.20 11.65
N GLY A 102 -0.18 3.31 10.98
CA GLY A 102 0.72 3.28 9.82
C GLY A 102 2.09 2.70 10.11
N ARG A 103 2.61 2.82 11.36
CA ARG A 103 3.85 2.15 11.77
C ARG A 103 3.69 0.64 11.73
N LYS A 104 2.57 0.11 12.23
CA LYS A 104 2.32 -1.33 12.30
C LYS A 104 2.04 -1.94 10.92
N LEU A 105 1.35 -1.20 10.08
CA LEU A 105 1.21 -1.59 8.66
C LEU A 105 2.56 -1.60 7.94
N ALA A 106 3.43 -0.63 8.22
CA ALA A 106 4.78 -0.59 7.65
C ALA A 106 5.66 -1.76 8.10
N GLU A 107 5.56 -2.19 9.38
CA GLU A 107 6.24 -3.39 9.89
C GLU A 107 5.81 -4.62 9.08
N ALA A 108 4.50 -4.87 8.94
CA ALA A 108 3.97 -6.01 8.19
C ALA A 108 4.36 -5.95 6.69
N MET A 109 4.32 -4.76 6.08
CA MET A 109 4.70 -4.56 4.68
C MET A 109 6.21 -4.76 4.48
N TYR A 110 7.02 -4.34 5.43
CA TYR A 110 8.47 -4.55 5.37
C TYR A 110 8.83 -6.03 5.50
N ASP A 111 8.25 -6.75 6.45
CA ASP A 111 8.46 -8.19 6.59
C ASP A 111 8.04 -8.93 5.32
N ARG A 112 6.90 -8.56 4.74
CA ARG A 112 6.40 -9.14 3.48
C ARG A 112 7.34 -8.91 2.31
N ILE A 113 7.86 -7.68 2.14
CA ILE A 113 8.73 -7.36 1.00
C ILE A 113 10.12 -7.99 1.16
N CYS A 114 10.60 -8.20 2.38
CA CYS A 114 11.87 -8.90 2.64
C CYS A 114 11.84 -10.38 2.22
N CYS A 115 10.66 -10.97 2.07
CA CYS A 115 10.50 -12.34 1.57
C CYS A 115 10.55 -12.43 0.02
N GLU A 116 10.59 -11.29 -0.67
CA GLU A 116 10.58 -11.24 -2.13
C GLU A 116 12.00 -11.00 -2.68
N ASP A 117 12.31 -11.68 -3.80
CA ASP A 117 13.60 -11.51 -4.50
C ASP A 117 13.57 -10.27 -5.40
N ILE A 118 13.52 -9.11 -4.74
CA ILE A 118 13.61 -7.79 -5.41
C ILE A 118 14.57 -6.88 -4.66
N SER A 119 15.18 -5.94 -5.39
CA SER A 119 15.91 -4.85 -4.79
C SER A 119 15.34 -3.52 -5.22
N TYR A 120 15.23 -2.57 -4.28
CA TYR A 120 14.80 -1.20 -4.53
C TYR A 120 15.76 -0.20 -3.90
N ASP A 121 15.85 0.97 -4.52
CA ASP A 121 16.76 2.04 -4.10
C ASP A 121 16.03 3.14 -3.33
N ILE A 122 14.79 3.43 -3.69
CA ILE A 122 14.00 4.56 -3.20
C ILE A 122 12.57 4.11 -2.90
N ILE A 123 12.02 4.59 -1.81
CA ILE A 123 10.62 4.41 -1.43
C ILE A 123 9.85 5.69 -1.78
N VAL A 124 8.74 5.55 -2.49
CA VAL A 124 7.90 6.66 -2.94
C VAL A 124 6.46 6.45 -2.47
N PRO A 125 5.88 7.35 -1.66
CA PRO A 125 4.47 7.26 -1.31
C PRO A 125 3.57 7.72 -2.45
N VAL A 126 2.44 7.04 -2.67
CA VAL A 126 1.36 7.54 -3.51
C VAL A 126 0.76 8.80 -2.88
N PRO A 127 0.68 9.93 -3.61
CA PRO A 127 0.14 11.15 -3.03
C PRO A 127 -1.39 11.16 -3.02
N ILE A 128 -1.96 11.75 -1.98
CA ILE A 128 -3.37 12.11 -1.93
C ILE A 128 -3.56 13.58 -2.33
N HIS A 129 -4.77 13.93 -2.80
CA HIS A 129 -5.09 15.33 -3.10
C HIS A 129 -5.13 16.18 -1.83
N LYS A 130 -4.78 17.48 -1.96
CA LYS A 130 -4.75 18.44 -0.82
C LYS A 130 -6.05 18.44 0.00
N SER A 131 -7.21 18.38 -0.66
CA SER A 131 -8.50 18.35 0.04
C SER A 131 -8.65 17.15 0.96
N ARG A 132 -8.16 15.96 0.54
CA ARG A 132 -8.16 14.75 1.37
C ARG A 132 -7.12 14.84 2.49
N LYS A 133 -5.95 15.44 2.22
CA LYS A 133 -4.93 15.67 3.25
C LYS A 133 -5.45 16.61 4.34
N ASN A 134 -6.19 17.65 3.95
CA ASN A 134 -6.80 18.59 4.90
C ASN A 134 -7.91 17.94 5.74
N SER A 135 -8.73 17.06 5.16
CA SER A 135 -9.81 16.39 5.90
C SER A 135 -9.32 15.23 6.79
N ARG A 136 -8.16 14.61 6.47
CA ARG A 136 -7.60 13.45 7.20
C ARG A 136 -6.44 13.82 8.11
N GLY A 137 -5.88 15.03 7.97
CA GLY A 137 -4.68 15.46 8.66
C GLY A 137 -3.37 14.93 8.07
N TYR A 138 -3.37 13.79 7.36
CA TYR A 138 -2.16 13.14 6.84
C TYR A 138 -2.42 12.32 5.57
N ASN A 139 -1.32 11.94 4.91
CA ASN A 139 -1.30 10.95 3.84
C ASN A 139 -0.88 9.58 4.41
N GLN A 140 -1.73 8.59 4.29
CA GLN A 140 -1.51 7.22 4.79
C GLN A 140 -0.26 6.58 4.19
N ALA A 141 -0.13 6.65 2.86
CA ALA A 141 1.00 6.12 2.14
C ALA A 141 2.32 6.77 2.57
N GLU A 142 2.30 8.08 2.88
CA GLU A 142 3.47 8.83 3.37
C GLU A 142 3.94 8.33 4.74
N ILE A 143 2.99 8.09 5.68
CA ILE A 143 3.33 7.56 7.01
C ILE A 143 3.95 6.17 6.87
N ILE A 144 3.32 5.28 6.11
CA ILE A 144 3.83 3.93 5.87
C ILE A 144 5.23 3.99 5.23
N ALA A 145 5.39 4.76 4.15
CA ALA A 145 6.66 4.89 3.42
C ALA A 145 7.80 5.42 4.31
N LYS A 146 7.54 6.41 5.17
CA LYS A 146 8.52 6.94 6.13
C LYS A 146 8.95 5.90 7.16
N HIS A 147 8.03 5.06 7.64
CA HIS A 147 8.37 3.97 8.56
C HIS A 147 9.12 2.84 7.85
N MET A 148 8.71 2.43 6.65
CA MET A 148 9.47 1.47 5.83
C MET A 148 10.88 1.98 5.50
N SER A 149 11.05 3.28 5.28
CA SER A 149 12.37 3.91 5.11
C SER A 149 13.26 3.74 6.33
N LYS A 150 12.71 3.93 7.54
CA LYS A 150 13.46 3.69 8.80
C LYS A 150 13.85 2.22 8.96
N LEU A 151 12.97 1.27 8.61
CA LEU A 151 13.22 -0.17 8.72
C LEU A 151 14.26 -0.66 7.70
N SER A 152 14.16 -0.20 6.45
CA SER A 152 15.02 -0.65 5.35
C SER A 152 16.33 0.11 5.20
N GLY A 153 16.46 1.29 5.82
CA GLY A 153 17.55 2.23 5.58
C GLY A 153 17.54 2.90 4.19
N LYS A 154 16.49 2.66 3.37
CA LYS A 154 16.36 3.27 2.04
C LYS A 154 15.68 4.64 2.13
N PRO A 155 16.08 5.63 1.30
CA PRO A 155 15.47 6.95 1.34
C PRO A 155 13.98 6.91 0.91
N CYS A 156 13.16 7.71 1.61
CA CYS A 156 11.78 7.98 1.23
C CYS A 156 11.70 9.37 0.58
N ILE A 157 11.18 9.45 -0.64
CA ILE A 157 11.07 10.69 -1.41
C ILE A 157 9.61 10.91 -1.83
N GLU A 158 9.06 12.06 -1.48
CA GLU A 158 7.76 12.52 -1.98
C GLU A 158 7.90 13.06 -3.41
N LEU A 159 8.07 12.13 -4.36
CA LEU A 159 8.37 12.39 -5.76
C LEU A 159 7.14 12.85 -6.55
N LEU A 160 6.00 12.27 -6.27
CA LEU A 160 4.75 12.45 -7.00
C LEU A 160 3.87 13.51 -6.33
N PHE A 161 3.17 14.28 -7.16
CA PHE A 161 2.17 15.25 -6.72
C PHE A 161 0.84 14.94 -7.39
N ARG A 162 -0.25 14.96 -6.60
CA ARG A 162 -1.60 14.81 -7.15
C ARG A 162 -2.17 16.19 -7.46
N THR A 163 -2.34 16.47 -8.75
CA THR A 163 -2.71 17.79 -9.27
C THR A 163 -4.21 18.03 -9.31
N ARG A 164 -5.00 16.95 -9.39
CA ARG A 164 -6.44 17.00 -9.56
C ARG A 164 -7.16 16.20 -8.48
N ALA A 165 -8.24 16.78 -7.92
CA ALA A 165 -9.18 16.02 -7.11
C ALA A 165 -9.90 15.01 -8.00
N THR A 166 -10.01 13.77 -7.54
CA THR A 166 -10.74 12.72 -8.22
C THR A 166 -11.87 12.21 -7.34
N GLU A 167 -12.91 11.69 -7.96
CA GLU A 167 -14.03 11.09 -7.23
C GLU A 167 -13.60 9.93 -6.33
N ALA A 168 -14.44 9.63 -5.35
CA ALA A 168 -14.20 8.47 -4.49
C ALA A 168 -14.34 7.18 -5.32
N MET A 169 -13.32 6.31 -5.30
CA MET A 169 -13.26 5.07 -6.08
C MET A 169 -14.37 4.06 -5.75
N LYS A 170 -15.09 4.25 -4.62
CA LYS A 170 -16.00 3.25 -4.04
C LYS A 170 -17.12 2.82 -4.99
N ASN A 171 -17.64 3.74 -5.80
CA ASN A 171 -18.82 3.50 -6.66
C ASN A 171 -18.46 3.44 -8.16
N LEU A 172 -17.17 3.42 -8.50
CA LEU A 172 -16.71 3.44 -9.89
C LEU A 172 -16.42 2.02 -10.38
N SER A 173 -16.80 1.72 -11.64
CA SER A 173 -16.34 0.53 -12.37
C SER A 173 -14.83 0.56 -12.60
N ILE A 174 -14.21 -0.54 -13.05
CA ILE A 174 -12.77 -0.62 -13.33
C ILE A 174 -12.37 0.44 -14.37
N ALA A 175 -13.09 0.54 -15.49
CA ALA A 175 -12.84 1.53 -16.53
C ALA A 175 -12.94 2.97 -15.98
N GLN A 176 -14.01 3.27 -15.22
CA GLN A 176 -14.20 4.58 -14.62
C GLN A 176 -13.10 4.92 -13.60
N ARG A 177 -12.55 3.95 -12.85
CA ARG A 177 -11.42 4.19 -11.93
C ARG A 177 -10.17 4.61 -12.69
N ARG A 178 -9.90 4.01 -13.86
CA ARG A 178 -8.77 4.39 -14.71
C ARG A 178 -8.93 5.78 -15.28
N ASP A 179 -10.08 6.10 -15.84
CA ASP A 179 -10.34 7.43 -16.41
C ASP A 179 -10.32 8.51 -15.32
N ASN A 180 -10.84 8.20 -14.15
CA ASN A 180 -10.82 9.10 -12.98
C ASN A 180 -9.40 9.45 -12.52
N ILE A 181 -8.43 8.53 -12.65
CA ILE A 181 -7.05 8.74 -12.18
C ILE A 181 -6.09 9.23 -13.27
N ARG A 182 -6.45 9.08 -14.56
CA ARG A 182 -5.61 9.45 -15.70
C ARG A 182 -5.21 10.92 -15.64
N GLY A 183 -3.91 11.22 -15.72
CA GLY A 183 -3.35 12.57 -15.65
C GLY A 183 -3.53 13.27 -14.31
N ALA A 184 -3.86 12.52 -13.22
CA ALA A 184 -4.04 13.11 -11.90
C ALA A 184 -2.72 13.31 -11.14
N PHE A 185 -1.60 12.78 -11.64
CA PHE A 185 -0.28 12.87 -11.00
C PHE A 185 0.74 13.51 -11.91
N GLN A 186 1.78 14.07 -11.30
CA GLN A 186 2.95 14.59 -12.01
C GLN A 186 4.20 14.52 -11.13
N ILE A 187 5.37 14.51 -11.78
CA ILE A 187 6.68 14.72 -11.17
C ILE A 187 7.17 16.08 -11.67
N PRO A 188 7.54 17.04 -10.80
CA PRO A 188 8.20 18.27 -11.24
C PRO A 188 9.55 17.94 -11.89
N GLU A 189 9.92 18.64 -12.97
CA GLU A 189 11.15 18.35 -13.75
C GLU A 189 12.42 18.33 -12.89
N TYR A 190 12.52 19.22 -11.89
CA TYR A 190 13.67 19.26 -10.98
C TYR A 190 13.80 18.02 -10.09
N MET A 191 12.76 17.19 -10.00
CA MET A 191 12.74 15.94 -9.23
C MET A 191 13.00 14.69 -10.08
N ASN A 192 13.23 14.80 -11.39
CA ASN A 192 13.49 13.64 -12.24
C ASN A 192 14.86 12.99 -11.98
N LYS A 193 15.91 13.78 -11.66
CA LYS A 193 17.28 13.28 -11.46
C LYS A 193 17.40 12.16 -10.41
N PRO A 194 16.75 12.22 -9.24
CA PRO A 194 16.87 11.18 -8.22
C PRO A 194 16.42 9.79 -8.65
N VAL A 195 15.55 9.67 -9.65
CA VAL A 195 14.95 8.38 -10.05
C VAL A 195 15.59 7.73 -11.26
N GLN A 196 16.46 8.45 -11.99
CA GLN A 196 17.12 7.91 -13.19
C GLN A 196 17.93 6.65 -12.88
N GLY A 197 17.63 5.56 -13.59
CA GLY A 197 18.28 4.26 -13.45
C GLY A 197 18.02 3.55 -12.11
N LYS A 198 17.11 4.06 -11.27
CA LYS A 198 16.79 3.52 -9.94
C LYS A 198 15.60 2.56 -9.97
N ASN A 199 15.61 1.61 -9.07
CA ASN A 199 14.47 0.77 -8.75
C ASN A 199 13.64 1.46 -7.66
N ILE A 200 12.36 1.66 -7.93
CA ILE A 200 11.45 2.39 -7.05
C ILE A 200 10.48 1.42 -6.37
N LEU A 201 10.26 1.59 -5.06
CA LEU A 201 9.19 0.93 -4.33
C LEU A 201 8.07 1.95 -4.04
N LEU A 202 6.96 1.83 -4.77
CA LEU A 202 5.79 2.70 -4.65
C LEU A 202 4.84 2.15 -3.58
N ILE A 203 4.44 2.98 -2.61
CA ILE A 203 3.65 2.57 -1.44
C ILE A 203 2.25 3.16 -1.48
N ASP A 204 1.24 2.31 -1.23
CA ASP A 204 -0.15 2.73 -0.93
C ASP A 204 -0.73 1.86 0.18
N ASP A 205 -1.92 2.16 0.69
CA ASP A 205 -2.60 1.37 1.72
C ASP A 205 -3.42 0.22 1.13
N ILE A 206 -4.06 0.41 -0.03
CA ILE A 206 -4.91 -0.61 -0.69
C ILE A 206 -4.63 -0.68 -2.19
N TYR A 207 -4.42 -1.89 -2.67
CA TYR A 207 -4.46 -2.23 -4.08
C TYR A 207 -5.87 -2.73 -4.47
N THR A 208 -6.53 -2.04 -5.37
CA THR A 208 -7.85 -2.49 -5.87
C THR A 208 -7.78 -3.04 -7.30
N THR A 209 -7.71 -2.17 -8.29
CA THR A 209 -7.60 -2.49 -9.73
C THR A 209 -6.21 -2.22 -10.29
N GLY A 210 -5.30 -1.67 -9.49
CA GLY A 210 -3.98 -1.25 -9.97
C GLY A 210 -3.94 0.14 -10.63
N ALA A 211 -5.09 0.75 -10.96
CA ALA A 211 -5.12 2.00 -11.72
C ALA A 211 -4.25 3.14 -11.13
N THR A 212 -4.21 3.28 -9.81
CA THR A 212 -3.36 4.27 -9.14
C THR A 212 -1.88 3.94 -9.32
N PHE A 213 -1.50 2.68 -9.08
CA PHE A 213 -0.14 2.21 -9.26
C PHE A 213 0.30 2.31 -10.72
N ASP A 214 -0.56 1.98 -11.68
CA ASP A 214 -0.29 2.09 -13.11
C ASP A 214 0.02 3.53 -13.51
N GLU A 215 -0.85 4.47 -13.16
CA GLU A 215 -0.65 5.88 -13.53
C GLU A 215 0.61 6.47 -12.88
N CYS A 216 0.86 6.17 -11.59
CA CYS A 216 2.08 6.60 -10.92
C CYS A 216 3.33 5.96 -11.54
N SER A 217 3.29 4.65 -11.82
CA SER A 217 4.43 3.91 -12.39
C SER A 217 4.78 4.38 -13.80
N LYS A 218 3.77 4.67 -14.63
CA LYS A 218 3.96 5.24 -15.96
C LYS A 218 4.75 6.55 -15.90
N ILE A 219 4.38 7.43 -14.98
CA ILE A 219 5.06 8.74 -14.81
C ILE A 219 6.47 8.54 -14.27
N ILE A 220 6.67 7.66 -13.29
CA ILE A 220 7.98 7.37 -12.70
C ILE A 220 8.92 6.74 -13.75
N LYS A 221 8.45 5.80 -14.58
CA LYS A 221 9.21 5.22 -15.69
C LYS A 221 9.55 6.25 -16.75
N SER A 222 8.63 7.16 -17.08
CA SER A 222 8.88 8.26 -18.00
C SER A 222 9.94 9.24 -17.48
N ALA A 223 10.11 9.35 -16.15
CA ALA A 223 11.18 10.11 -15.52
C ALA A 223 12.53 9.35 -15.47
N GLY A 224 12.61 8.14 -16.04
CA GLY A 224 13.84 7.37 -16.22
C GLY A 224 14.12 6.33 -15.14
N ALA A 225 13.14 5.94 -14.33
CA ALA A 225 13.31 4.82 -13.40
C ALA A 225 13.56 3.51 -14.16
N LYS A 226 14.43 2.65 -13.62
CA LYS A 226 14.77 1.33 -14.18
C LYS A 226 13.62 0.33 -13.98
N ALA A 227 13.08 0.28 -12.77
CA ALA A 227 11.95 -0.56 -12.42
C ALA A 227 11.06 0.12 -11.37
N VAL A 228 9.77 -0.22 -11.37
CA VAL A 228 8.79 0.25 -10.38
C VAL A 228 8.08 -0.96 -9.77
N TYR A 229 8.39 -1.24 -8.52
CA TYR A 229 7.69 -2.19 -7.68
C TYR A 229 6.63 -1.46 -6.86
N CYS A 230 5.51 -2.11 -6.61
CA CYS A 230 4.41 -1.53 -5.85
C CYS A 230 4.11 -2.37 -4.61
N MET A 231 3.77 -1.72 -3.50
CA MET A 231 3.42 -2.42 -2.27
C MET A 231 2.23 -1.76 -1.61
N ALA A 232 1.21 -2.57 -1.27
CA ALA A 232 0.06 -2.16 -0.47
C ALA A 232 -0.11 -3.09 0.73
N PHE A 233 -0.78 -2.61 1.79
CA PHE A 233 -1.10 -3.49 2.91
C PHE A 233 -2.14 -4.53 2.51
N ALA A 234 -3.22 -4.12 1.84
CA ALA A 234 -4.26 -5.05 1.41
C ALA A 234 -4.58 -4.94 -0.08
N SER A 235 -4.98 -6.05 -0.68
CA SER A 235 -5.46 -6.10 -2.06
C SER A 235 -6.88 -6.65 -2.15
N GLY A 236 -7.66 -6.16 -3.12
CA GLY A 236 -8.97 -6.74 -3.43
C GLY A 236 -8.86 -8.19 -3.90
N ALA A 237 -9.90 -8.97 -3.67
CA ALA A 237 -9.98 -10.36 -4.13
C ALA A 237 -9.86 -10.50 -5.65
N ASN A 238 -9.44 -11.67 -6.11
CA ASN A 238 -9.46 -12.04 -7.52
C ASN A 238 -10.92 -12.34 -7.94
N ARG A 239 -11.53 -11.49 -8.77
CA ARG A 239 -12.99 -11.37 -8.95
C ARG A 239 -13.69 -12.49 -9.72
N LYS A 240 -13.00 -13.37 -10.43
CA LYS A 240 -13.68 -14.42 -11.25
C LYS A 240 -14.08 -15.67 -10.47
N HIS A 241 -13.98 -15.69 -9.15
CA HIS A 241 -14.46 -16.82 -8.34
C HIS A 241 -15.87 -16.67 -7.75
N GLU A 242 -16.58 -15.58 -8.03
CA GLU A 242 -17.97 -15.38 -7.57
C GLU A 242 -19.03 -15.82 -8.59
N ILE A 243 -18.64 -16.53 -9.66
CA ILE A 243 -19.61 -17.08 -10.64
C ILE A 243 -19.47 -18.61 -10.61
N ASN A 244 -20.11 -19.23 -9.59
CA ASN A 244 -20.86 -20.50 -9.69
C ASN A 244 -21.57 -20.77 -8.38
#